data_2ebca7d70d4ed82a418ff79bd52cb1be
#
_entry.id   2ebca7d70d4ed82a418ff79bd52cb1be
#
_cell.length_a   1.000
_cell.length_b   1.000
_cell.length_c   1.000
_cell.angle_alpha   90.00
_cell.angle_beta   90.00
_cell.angle_gamma   90.00
#
_symmetry.space_group_name_H-M   'P 1'
#
loop_
_entity.id
_entity.type
_entity.pdbx_description
1 polymer ?
#
loop_
_entity_poly.entity_id
_entity_poly.type
_entity_poly.pdbx_seq_one_letter_code
_entity_poly.pdbx_strand_id
1 'polypeptide(L)'
;MAHPSILLLAVLGLCGCNPRKPLAVSKDLGPSVQVLDVAAKPVVGNPGSTAPSLPETEPNDDREHAQRLDPQKVLRGSLLPPVTSGAGRGDDDYFVWPAQPTPQTLRIDGSGTPDLSLELLGANGESLGLIDDRGPGEGERLWGLTVRAGQPLYIRVRGRVKAEAAHEATLGSYQLTVSSMAAVPDSEAEPNDGLLSASPVLGSDASGVLSTKRDEDYFVMALPAVPGRRSVSPGSGEGLREAAILRVELSAPAVQPALRVFVEPTSSNPDGGAAPPKLVLDLSAGKGKEDLRIRNLPIPAGSGRVVVAVRGLSFLRPPGESRYHLRLLIEPPLEGAESEPNDNCALQANALPVSSGSAEIAGFLWPGDVDCFRIPAMGSSTTTYLAKLLLPGGDCGATLDVVRTDGKPEDRKARSEKSEPAKLSDGKVTEHTITTAGDVVLRVSSRERRTCFEAPYRLSVTAVTDGEKP
;
A
#
# COMPACT_ATOMS: atom_id res chain seq x y z
N MET A 1 5.26 52.99 -56.86
CA MET A 1 4.77 53.66 -55.69
C MET A 1 5.40 52.98 -54.49
N ALA A 2 5.99 53.70 -53.65
CA ALA A 2 7.11 53.49 -52.73
C ALA A 2 7.15 52.18 -51.91
N HIS A 3 8.31 51.49 -52.03
CA HIS A 3 8.80 50.54 -51.01
C HIS A 3 9.64 51.28 -49.99
N PRO A 4 9.60 50.96 -48.70
CA PRO A 4 10.70 51.25 -47.80
C PRO A 4 11.51 49.97 -47.47
N SER A 5 12.81 50.13 -47.67
CA SER A 5 13.88 49.21 -47.27
C SER A 5 14.02 49.13 -45.77
N ILE A 6 14.16 47.94 -45.23
CA ILE A 6 14.51 47.71 -43.81
C ILE A 6 15.96 47.23 -43.73
N LEU A 7 16.73 47.99 -42.98
CA LEU A 7 18.14 47.86 -42.68
C LEU A 7 18.39 46.70 -41.74
N LEU A 8 19.27 45.74 -42.11
CA LEU A 8 19.69 44.60 -41.30
C LEU A 8 20.94 45.00 -40.50
N LEU A 9 20.81 45.13 -39.20
CA LEU A 9 21.95 45.35 -38.29
C LEU A 9 22.42 43.99 -37.75
N ALA A 10 23.61 43.56 -38.14
CA ALA A 10 24.29 42.39 -37.60
C ALA A 10 25.02 42.77 -36.29
N VAL A 11 24.63 42.16 -35.17
CA VAL A 11 25.37 42.25 -33.90
C VAL A 11 26.12 40.92 -33.71
N LEU A 12 27.44 40.99 -33.86
CA LEU A 12 28.36 39.92 -33.48
C LEU A 12 28.48 39.90 -31.95
N GLY A 13 27.86 38.96 -31.29
CA GLY A 13 28.01 38.67 -29.84
C GLY A 13 28.96 37.50 -29.64
N LEU A 14 30.09 37.77 -29.03
CA LEU A 14 31.11 36.82 -28.60
C LEU A 14 30.51 35.83 -27.58
N CYS A 15 30.50 34.56 -27.90
CA CYS A 15 30.04 33.49 -27.02
C CYS A 15 31.17 33.06 -26.11
N GLY A 16 31.17 33.57 -24.88
CA GLY A 16 32.02 33.09 -23.80
C GLY A 16 31.46 31.77 -23.23
N CYS A 17 32.18 30.68 -23.47
CA CYS A 17 31.87 29.39 -22.88
C CYS A 17 32.19 29.43 -21.35
N ASN A 18 31.15 29.51 -20.57
CA ASN A 18 31.24 29.30 -19.11
C ASN A 18 30.93 27.83 -18.80
N PRO A 19 31.80 27.07 -18.12
CA PRO A 19 31.50 25.70 -17.73
C PRO A 19 30.34 25.68 -16.71
N ARG A 20 29.25 25.06 -17.07
CA ARG A 20 28.09 24.88 -16.20
C ARG A 20 28.51 24.05 -14.99
N LYS A 21 28.41 24.66 -13.80
CA LYS A 21 28.45 23.93 -12.53
C LYS A 21 27.31 22.90 -12.53
N PRO A 22 27.56 21.70 -11.99
CA PRO A 22 26.48 20.71 -11.84
C PRO A 22 25.38 21.31 -10.95
N LEU A 23 24.15 21.22 -11.43
CA LEU A 23 22.96 21.57 -10.65
C LEU A 23 22.96 20.72 -9.39
N ALA A 24 23.06 21.38 -8.25
CA ALA A 24 22.80 20.77 -6.96
C ALA A 24 21.34 20.26 -6.99
N VAL A 25 21.17 18.96 -6.79
CA VAL A 25 19.86 18.36 -6.55
C VAL A 25 19.33 19.02 -5.28
N SER A 26 18.36 19.91 -5.45
CA SER A 26 17.60 20.48 -4.36
C SER A 26 16.97 19.32 -3.58
N LYS A 27 17.38 19.19 -2.32
CA LYS A 27 16.67 18.41 -1.32
C LYS A 27 15.46 19.22 -0.86
N ASP A 28 14.54 19.48 -1.76
CA ASP A 28 13.20 19.91 -1.37
C ASP A 28 12.46 18.66 -0.84
N LEU A 29 12.79 18.35 0.40
CA LEU A 29 11.87 17.69 1.30
C LEU A 29 10.68 18.63 1.39
N GLY A 30 9.60 18.30 0.66
CA GLY A 30 8.31 18.93 0.86
C GLY A 30 7.99 19.00 2.35
N PRO A 31 7.10 19.89 2.77
CA PRO A 31 6.84 20.13 4.17
C PRO A 31 6.59 18.79 4.85
N SER A 32 7.44 18.46 5.83
CA SER A 32 7.23 17.33 6.71
C SER A 32 5.84 17.54 7.29
N VAL A 33 4.91 16.69 6.89
CA VAL A 33 3.62 16.59 7.56
C VAL A 33 3.98 16.29 9.00
N GLN A 34 3.93 17.31 9.85
CA GLN A 34 3.92 17.06 11.28
C GLN A 34 2.66 16.22 11.49
N VAL A 35 2.85 14.90 11.64
CA VAL A 35 1.87 14.07 12.29
C VAL A 35 1.60 14.82 13.58
N LEU A 36 0.45 15.48 13.63
CA LEU A 36 -0.06 16.01 14.88
C LEU A 36 -0.21 14.79 15.76
N ASP A 37 0.85 14.52 16.49
CA ASP A 37 0.84 13.61 17.61
C ASP A 37 -0.10 14.28 18.63
N VAL A 38 -1.41 14.14 18.37
CA VAL A 38 -2.43 14.34 19.35
C VAL A 38 -2.31 13.14 20.28
N ALA A 39 -1.11 13.00 20.83
CA ALA A 39 -0.89 12.30 22.05
C ALA A 39 -1.60 13.13 23.13
N ALA A 40 -2.93 13.05 23.15
CA ALA A 40 -3.62 13.23 24.39
C ALA A 40 -2.87 12.29 25.36
N LYS A 41 -2.06 12.89 26.26
CA LYS A 41 -1.39 12.14 27.31
C LYS A 41 -2.40 11.15 27.84
N PRO A 42 -2.08 9.84 27.90
CA PRO A 42 -3.00 8.87 28.44
C PRO A 42 -3.40 9.42 29.80
N VAL A 43 -4.65 9.77 29.96
CA VAL A 43 -5.24 9.89 31.27
C VAL A 43 -5.22 8.46 31.77
N VAL A 44 -4.11 8.07 32.36
CA VAL A 44 -4.02 6.87 33.18
C VAL A 44 -5.17 7.05 34.14
N GLY A 45 -6.20 6.21 34.00
CA GLY A 45 -7.35 6.25 34.88
C GLY A 45 -6.83 6.16 36.29
N ASN A 46 -6.74 7.28 36.95
CA ASN A 46 -6.37 7.35 38.35
C ASN A 46 -7.41 6.50 39.07
N PRO A 47 -7.05 5.54 39.91
CA PRO A 47 -8.02 4.76 40.70
C PRO A 47 -8.92 5.63 41.60
N GLY A 48 -8.77 6.97 41.54
CA GLY A 48 -9.59 7.98 42.16
C GLY A 48 -10.46 8.82 41.20
N SER A 49 -10.74 8.34 39.98
CA SER A 49 -11.63 9.05 39.04
C SER A 49 -13.01 9.26 39.68
N THR A 50 -13.40 10.51 39.89
CA THR A 50 -14.71 10.92 40.38
C THR A 50 -15.80 10.84 39.29
N ALA A 51 -15.51 10.19 38.13
CA ALA A 51 -16.51 9.97 37.10
C ALA A 51 -17.69 9.17 37.65
N PRO A 52 -18.94 9.58 37.39
CA PRO A 52 -20.09 8.83 37.86
C PRO A 52 -20.04 7.40 37.31
N SER A 53 -20.36 6.43 38.16
CA SER A 53 -20.39 5.02 37.77
C SER A 53 -21.78 4.62 37.26
N LEU A 54 -21.80 3.77 36.24
CA LEU A 54 -22.98 3.08 35.75
C LEU A 54 -22.84 1.60 36.21
N PRO A 55 -23.70 1.07 37.09
CA PRO A 55 -23.67 -0.34 37.39
C PRO A 55 -24.16 -1.16 36.20
N GLU A 56 -23.64 -2.34 36.07
CA GLU A 56 -24.18 -3.36 35.20
C GLU A 56 -25.60 -3.74 35.59
N THR A 57 -26.38 -4.13 34.63
CA THR A 57 -27.77 -4.54 34.83
C THR A 57 -28.01 -5.86 34.07
N GLU A 58 -28.30 -6.91 34.82
CA GLU A 58 -28.61 -8.22 34.29
C GLU A 58 -30.12 -8.43 34.02
N PRO A 59 -30.48 -9.30 33.07
CA PRO A 59 -29.60 -10.08 32.21
C PRO A 59 -29.10 -9.25 31.01
N ASN A 60 -27.80 -9.40 30.61
CA ASN A 60 -27.20 -8.76 29.46
C ASN A 60 -26.33 -9.74 28.62
N ASP A 61 -26.62 -11.03 28.71
CA ASP A 61 -25.86 -12.15 28.13
C ASP A 61 -25.96 -12.25 26.59
N ASP A 62 -26.72 -11.39 25.93
CA ASP A 62 -26.87 -11.36 24.48
C ASP A 62 -27.07 -9.95 23.96
N ARG A 63 -27.03 -9.81 22.62
CA ARG A 63 -27.18 -8.49 21.95
C ARG A 63 -28.57 -7.86 22.13
N GLU A 64 -29.62 -8.67 22.28
CA GLU A 64 -31.00 -8.18 22.42
C GLU A 64 -31.20 -7.52 23.76
N HIS A 65 -30.46 -8.00 24.76
CA HIS A 65 -30.48 -7.48 26.12
C HIS A 65 -29.28 -6.58 26.45
N ALA A 66 -28.45 -6.24 25.44
CA ALA A 66 -27.26 -5.42 25.63
C ALA A 66 -27.54 -4.10 26.37
N GLN A 67 -26.83 -3.88 27.46
CA GLN A 67 -26.99 -2.65 28.26
C GLN A 67 -26.41 -1.45 27.51
N ARG A 68 -27.18 -0.35 27.45
CA ARG A 68 -26.75 0.89 26.80
C ARG A 68 -25.64 1.58 27.57
N LEU A 69 -24.56 1.91 26.89
CA LEU A 69 -23.45 2.69 27.43
C LEU A 69 -23.76 4.18 27.46
N ASP A 70 -23.25 4.83 28.49
CA ASP A 70 -23.27 6.28 28.64
C ASP A 70 -21.83 6.81 28.51
N PRO A 71 -21.51 7.65 27.51
CA PRO A 71 -20.15 8.12 27.27
C PRO A 71 -19.53 8.93 28.41
N GLN A 72 -20.33 9.36 29.36
CA GLN A 72 -19.88 10.16 30.51
C GLN A 72 -19.69 9.32 31.79
N LYS A 73 -19.94 8.02 31.73
CA LYS A 73 -19.89 7.15 32.89
C LYS A 73 -18.92 5.99 32.70
N VAL A 74 -18.35 5.53 33.80
CA VAL A 74 -17.59 4.30 33.86
C VAL A 74 -18.56 3.18 34.23
N LEU A 75 -18.72 2.21 33.31
CA LEU A 75 -19.48 1.02 33.59
C LEU A 75 -18.69 0.14 34.59
N ARG A 76 -19.39 -0.40 35.55
CA ARG A 76 -18.84 -1.38 36.51
C ARG A 76 -19.66 -2.65 36.44
N GLY A 77 -18.99 -3.74 36.06
CA GLY A 77 -19.59 -5.06 35.95
C GLY A 77 -18.81 -6.13 36.71
N SER A 78 -19.34 -7.33 36.66
CA SER A 78 -18.75 -8.51 37.27
C SER A 78 -19.05 -9.75 36.44
N LEU A 79 -18.01 -10.49 36.08
CA LEU A 79 -18.14 -11.75 35.37
C LEU A 79 -18.32 -12.91 36.33
N LEU A 80 -19.35 -13.69 36.11
CA LEU A 80 -19.62 -14.90 36.84
C LEU A 80 -18.79 -16.08 36.29
N PRO A 81 -18.32 -17.00 37.14
CA PRO A 81 -17.65 -18.19 36.66
C PRO A 81 -18.61 -19.06 35.84
N PRO A 82 -18.10 -19.79 34.83
CA PRO A 82 -18.93 -20.73 34.08
C PRO A 82 -19.56 -21.76 35.04
N VAL A 83 -20.86 -21.96 34.91
CA VAL A 83 -21.57 -22.92 35.76
C VAL A 83 -21.06 -24.33 35.43
N THR A 84 -20.49 -24.99 36.40
CA THR A 84 -19.83 -26.31 36.28
C THR A 84 -20.77 -27.48 35.96
N SER A 85 -22.07 -27.28 35.95
CA SER A 85 -23.07 -28.32 35.70
C SER A 85 -23.83 -28.12 34.39
N GLY A 86 -23.36 -28.80 33.35
CA GLY A 86 -24.03 -28.81 32.05
C GLY A 86 -23.54 -27.66 31.14
N ALA A 87 -23.75 -27.75 29.83
CA ALA A 87 -23.27 -26.88 28.77
C ALA A 87 -23.53 -25.35 28.95
N GLY A 88 -23.38 -24.83 30.18
CA GLY A 88 -23.49 -23.41 30.50
C GLY A 88 -22.32 -22.63 29.87
N ARG A 89 -22.61 -21.70 29.01
CA ARG A 89 -21.67 -20.69 28.60
C ARG A 89 -21.26 -19.89 29.83
N GLY A 90 -20.00 -19.44 29.87
CA GLY A 90 -19.61 -18.45 30.87
C GLY A 90 -20.44 -17.18 30.69
N ASP A 91 -20.35 -16.33 31.68
CA ASP A 91 -20.96 -15.00 31.65
C ASP A 91 -20.37 -14.17 30.51
N ASP A 92 -21.24 -13.70 29.61
CA ASP A 92 -20.89 -12.90 28.45
C ASP A 92 -21.69 -11.59 28.55
N ASP A 93 -21.06 -10.49 28.92
CA ASP A 93 -21.75 -9.22 29.10
C ASP A 93 -21.78 -8.41 27.83
N TYR A 94 -22.97 -8.09 27.33
CA TYR A 94 -23.15 -7.30 26.13
C TYR A 94 -23.52 -5.84 26.46
N PHE A 95 -22.80 -4.94 25.83
CA PHE A 95 -23.04 -3.51 25.91
C PHE A 95 -23.23 -2.92 24.51
N VAL A 96 -24.04 -1.88 24.39
CA VAL A 96 -24.26 -1.18 23.14
C VAL A 96 -23.87 0.28 23.22
N TRP A 97 -22.93 0.68 22.36
CA TRP A 97 -22.72 2.07 22.00
C TRP A 97 -23.79 2.45 20.99
N PRO A 98 -24.68 3.39 21.30
CA PRO A 98 -25.81 3.68 20.44
C PRO A 98 -25.36 4.37 19.15
N ALA A 99 -26.11 4.13 18.08
CA ALA A 99 -25.91 4.81 16.81
C ALA A 99 -25.88 6.34 16.98
N GLN A 100 -24.89 6.99 16.37
CA GLN A 100 -24.71 8.44 16.41
C GLN A 100 -25.06 9.05 15.05
N PRO A 101 -25.54 10.31 14.99
CA PRO A 101 -25.91 10.95 13.72
C PRO A 101 -24.67 11.25 12.84
N THR A 102 -23.49 11.32 13.42
CA THR A 102 -22.21 11.55 12.73
C THR A 102 -21.22 10.46 13.08
N PRO A 103 -20.24 10.15 12.21
CA PRO A 103 -19.18 9.20 12.53
C PRO A 103 -18.44 9.62 13.80
N GLN A 104 -18.10 8.63 14.63
CA GLN A 104 -17.42 8.84 15.91
C GLN A 104 -16.18 7.96 15.99
N THR A 105 -15.08 8.53 16.42
CA THR A 105 -13.88 7.78 16.79
C THR A 105 -13.96 7.43 18.27
N LEU A 106 -13.90 6.14 18.57
CA LEU A 106 -14.05 5.62 19.91
C LEU A 106 -12.70 5.24 20.52
N ARG A 107 -12.62 5.40 21.82
CA ARG A 107 -11.63 4.81 22.69
C ARG A 107 -12.34 3.92 23.67
N ILE A 108 -11.92 2.66 23.76
CA ILE A 108 -12.49 1.63 24.63
C ILE A 108 -11.39 1.14 25.54
N ASP A 109 -11.58 1.24 26.84
CA ASP A 109 -10.67 0.74 27.86
C ASP A 109 -11.45 -0.22 28.78
N GLY A 110 -11.09 -1.49 28.78
CA GLY A 110 -11.57 -2.50 29.71
C GLY A 110 -10.49 -2.79 30.76
N SER A 111 -10.80 -2.79 32.04
CA SER A 111 -9.86 -3.12 33.12
C SER A 111 -10.54 -3.91 34.20
N GLY A 112 -9.84 -4.83 34.84
CA GLY A 112 -10.42 -5.65 35.88
C GLY A 112 -9.43 -6.65 36.44
N THR A 113 -9.86 -7.45 37.42
CA THR A 113 -9.05 -8.54 37.94
C THR A 113 -9.03 -9.78 37.06
N PRO A 114 -10.13 -10.12 36.30
CA PRO A 114 -10.08 -11.23 35.37
C PRO A 114 -9.22 -10.92 34.15
N ASP A 115 -8.79 -11.96 33.48
CA ASP A 115 -8.24 -11.90 32.15
C ASP A 115 -9.38 -11.56 31.17
N LEU A 116 -9.48 -10.31 30.76
CA LEU A 116 -10.57 -9.81 29.94
C LEU A 116 -10.32 -10.06 28.47
N SER A 117 -11.38 -10.27 27.70
CA SER A 117 -11.37 -10.10 26.27
C SER A 117 -12.57 -9.24 25.84
N LEU A 118 -12.36 -8.36 24.87
CA LEU A 118 -13.38 -7.49 24.30
C LEU A 118 -13.62 -7.89 22.85
N GLU A 119 -14.81 -8.36 22.54
CA GLU A 119 -15.23 -8.61 21.17
C GLU A 119 -16.11 -7.45 20.69
N LEU A 120 -15.75 -6.87 19.55
CA LEU A 120 -16.50 -5.80 18.92
C LEU A 120 -17.41 -6.40 17.85
N LEU A 121 -18.69 -6.02 17.89
CA LEU A 121 -19.68 -6.53 16.94
C LEU A 121 -20.42 -5.38 16.27
N GLY A 122 -20.64 -5.50 14.99
CA GLY A 122 -21.45 -4.57 14.22
C GLY A 122 -22.95 -4.76 14.46
N ALA A 123 -23.75 -3.95 13.77
CA ALA A 123 -25.21 -3.92 13.91
C ALA A 123 -25.87 -5.28 13.68
N ASN A 124 -25.35 -6.09 12.75
CA ASN A 124 -25.89 -7.40 12.42
C ASN A 124 -25.26 -8.54 13.23
N GLY A 125 -24.33 -8.22 14.14
CA GLY A 125 -23.58 -9.17 14.94
C GLY A 125 -22.37 -9.77 14.25
N GLU A 126 -21.94 -9.19 13.13
CA GLU A 126 -20.66 -9.47 12.53
C GLU A 126 -19.53 -9.07 13.46
N SER A 127 -18.51 -9.92 13.61
CA SER A 127 -17.34 -9.59 14.42
C SER A 127 -16.48 -8.58 13.67
N LEU A 128 -16.26 -7.42 14.28
CA LEU A 128 -15.34 -6.38 13.81
C LEU A 128 -13.94 -6.58 14.38
N GLY A 129 -13.83 -7.39 15.44
CA GLY A 129 -12.53 -7.73 16.01
C GLY A 129 -12.62 -8.25 17.44
N LEU A 130 -11.55 -8.94 17.83
CA LEU A 130 -11.35 -9.44 19.20
C LEU A 130 -10.06 -8.85 19.76
N ILE A 131 -10.16 -8.17 20.87
CA ILE A 131 -9.06 -7.58 21.62
C ILE A 131 -8.81 -8.48 22.84
N ASP A 132 -7.64 -9.14 22.84
CA ASP A 132 -7.24 -10.14 23.82
C ASP A 132 -5.71 -10.26 23.78
N ASP A 133 -5.06 -9.13 23.99
CA ASP A 133 -3.61 -8.98 23.80
C ASP A 133 -2.85 -8.85 25.12
N ARG A 134 -3.57 -8.70 26.24
CA ARG A 134 -2.99 -8.49 27.56
C ARG A 134 -3.42 -9.60 28.52
N GLY A 135 -2.69 -9.73 29.61
CA GLY A 135 -2.95 -10.75 30.58
C GLY A 135 -3.84 -10.28 31.75
N PRO A 136 -4.11 -11.20 32.71
CA PRO A 136 -4.93 -10.89 33.86
C PRO A 136 -4.50 -9.62 34.60
N GLY A 137 -5.44 -8.72 34.86
CA GLY A 137 -5.20 -7.47 35.59
C GLY A 137 -4.60 -6.33 34.76
N GLU A 138 -4.20 -6.57 33.49
CA GLU A 138 -3.59 -5.54 32.63
C GLU A 138 -4.64 -4.74 31.86
N GLY A 139 -5.82 -5.30 31.69
CA GLY A 139 -6.93 -4.70 30.96
C GLY A 139 -6.71 -4.59 29.45
N GLU A 140 -7.81 -4.59 28.69
CA GLU A 140 -7.80 -4.51 27.23
C GLU A 140 -8.09 -3.10 26.76
N ARG A 141 -7.49 -2.69 25.64
CA ARG A 141 -7.60 -1.33 25.10
C ARG A 141 -7.71 -1.31 23.62
N LEU A 142 -8.61 -0.47 23.12
CA LEU A 142 -8.71 -0.10 21.73
C LEU A 142 -8.79 1.42 21.60
N TRP A 143 -7.93 2.01 20.78
CA TRP A 143 -7.89 3.44 20.58
C TRP A 143 -8.01 3.78 19.10
N GLY A 144 -9.02 4.56 18.75
CA GLY A 144 -9.14 5.12 17.44
C GLY A 144 -10.09 4.39 16.49
N LEU A 145 -10.90 3.44 16.98
CA LEU A 145 -11.96 2.81 16.18
C LEU A 145 -12.97 3.85 15.72
N THR A 146 -13.11 4.04 14.42
CA THR A 146 -14.14 4.94 13.89
C THR A 146 -15.37 4.13 13.49
N VAL A 147 -16.51 4.49 14.09
CA VAL A 147 -17.82 3.88 13.79
C VAL A 147 -18.62 4.79 12.88
N ARG A 148 -19.25 4.22 11.85
CA ARG A 148 -20.06 4.97 10.87
C ARG A 148 -21.29 5.61 11.49
N ALA A 149 -21.72 6.74 10.90
CA ALA A 149 -22.98 7.37 11.25
C ALA A 149 -24.15 6.38 11.12
N GLY A 150 -25.07 6.42 12.08
CA GLY A 150 -26.26 5.57 12.08
C GLY A 150 -26.02 4.11 12.44
N GLN A 151 -24.78 3.69 12.76
CA GLN A 151 -24.46 2.32 13.15
C GLN A 151 -24.22 2.22 14.65
N PRO A 152 -24.86 1.28 15.35
CA PRO A 152 -24.50 0.92 16.71
C PRO A 152 -23.26 0.03 16.72
N LEU A 153 -22.49 0.08 17.82
CA LEU A 153 -21.43 -0.85 18.10
C LEU A 153 -21.78 -1.65 19.35
N TYR A 154 -21.69 -2.96 19.26
CA TYR A 154 -21.82 -3.82 20.45
C TYR A 154 -20.44 -4.22 20.94
N ILE A 155 -20.29 -4.23 22.24
CA ILE A 155 -19.07 -4.65 22.95
C ILE A 155 -19.45 -5.82 23.82
N ARG A 156 -18.83 -6.96 23.57
CA ARG A 156 -18.99 -8.15 24.39
C ARG A 156 -17.77 -8.31 25.27
N VAL A 157 -17.97 -8.30 26.56
CA VAL A 157 -16.94 -8.49 27.56
C VAL A 157 -16.97 -9.94 28.05
N ARG A 158 -15.81 -10.58 28.08
CA ARG A 158 -15.64 -11.97 28.56
C ARG A 158 -14.45 -12.07 29.49
N GLY A 159 -14.54 -12.98 30.43
CA GLY A 159 -13.41 -13.47 31.22
C GLY A 159 -12.79 -14.70 30.58
N ARG A 160 -11.49 -14.70 30.37
CA ARG A 160 -10.76 -15.93 30.02
C ARG A 160 -10.40 -16.70 31.29
N VAL A 161 -10.83 -17.94 31.34
CA VAL A 161 -10.43 -18.88 32.38
C VAL A 161 -9.56 -19.95 31.74
N LYS A 162 -8.34 -20.12 32.22
CA LYS A 162 -7.54 -21.28 31.81
C LYS A 162 -8.27 -22.55 32.24
N ALA A 163 -8.38 -23.53 31.36
CA ALA A 163 -9.14 -24.76 31.59
C ALA A 163 -8.74 -25.48 32.88
N GLU A 164 -7.49 -25.35 33.31
CA GLU A 164 -6.96 -25.92 34.54
C GLU A 164 -7.42 -25.18 35.81
N ALA A 165 -7.80 -23.91 35.69
CA ALA A 165 -8.25 -23.05 36.77
C ALA A 165 -9.78 -22.86 36.81
N ALA A 166 -10.52 -23.56 35.99
CA ALA A 166 -11.97 -23.38 35.84
C ALA A 166 -12.74 -23.68 37.14
N HIS A 167 -12.15 -24.45 38.04
CA HIS A 167 -12.74 -24.76 39.35
C HIS A 167 -12.49 -23.68 40.42
N GLU A 168 -11.53 -22.78 40.21
CA GLU A 168 -11.16 -21.71 41.12
C GLU A 168 -11.44 -20.31 40.54
N ALA A 169 -12.20 -20.25 39.42
CA ALA A 169 -12.53 -18.98 38.78
C ALA A 169 -13.29 -18.09 39.78
N THR A 170 -12.58 -17.16 40.37
CA THR A 170 -13.14 -16.13 41.21
C THR A 170 -13.96 -15.18 40.38
N LEU A 171 -15.13 -14.82 40.88
CA LEU A 171 -15.87 -13.66 40.39
C LEU A 171 -14.92 -12.46 40.25
N GLY A 172 -14.81 -11.92 39.08
CA GLY A 172 -13.96 -10.78 38.80
C GLY A 172 -14.78 -9.55 38.46
N SER A 173 -14.53 -8.48 39.20
CA SER A 173 -15.10 -7.18 38.80
C SER A 173 -14.27 -6.55 37.72
N TYR A 174 -14.95 -5.85 36.81
CA TYR A 174 -14.30 -5.08 35.75
C TYR A 174 -14.90 -3.69 35.61
N GLN A 175 -14.19 -2.83 34.87
CA GLN A 175 -14.66 -1.52 34.49
C GLN A 175 -14.52 -1.40 32.97
N LEU A 176 -15.54 -0.87 32.31
CA LEU A 176 -15.53 -0.54 30.89
C LEU A 176 -15.74 0.95 30.73
N THR A 177 -14.82 1.61 30.05
CA THR A 177 -14.92 3.03 29.72
C THR A 177 -14.93 3.17 28.21
N VAL A 178 -15.96 3.83 27.67
CA VAL A 178 -16.02 4.18 26.26
C VAL A 178 -16.16 5.69 26.16
N SER A 179 -15.20 6.31 25.49
CA SER A 179 -15.23 7.72 25.19
C SER A 179 -15.23 7.92 23.68
N SER A 180 -15.80 9.02 23.20
CA SER A 180 -15.88 9.34 21.78
C SER A 180 -15.44 10.75 21.48
N MET A 181 -14.97 10.93 20.25
CA MET A 181 -14.75 12.23 19.63
C MET A 181 -15.32 12.21 18.21
N ALA A 182 -15.56 13.37 17.63
CA ALA A 182 -15.90 13.45 16.21
C ALA A 182 -14.81 12.78 15.38
N ALA A 183 -15.19 11.97 14.40
CA ALA A 183 -14.23 11.34 13.51
C ALA A 183 -13.42 12.40 12.75
N VAL A 184 -12.13 12.15 12.62
CA VAL A 184 -11.27 12.99 11.78
C VAL A 184 -11.69 12.75 10.32
N PRO A 185 -11.77 13.78 9.48
CA PRO A 185 -11.94 13.61 8.04
C PRO A 185 -10.88 12.63 7.51
N ASP A 186 -11.27 11.80 6.55
CA ASP A 186 -10.40 10.81 5.90
C ASP A 186 -9.89 9.68 6.83
N SER A 187 -10.47 9.52 8.04
CA SER A 187 -10.28 8.30 8.81
C SER A 187 -11.14 7.16 8.27
N GLU A 188 -10.62 5.95 8.40
CA GLU A 188 -11.43 4.75 8.16
C GLU A 188 -12.70 4.75 9.00
N ALA A 189 -13.68 3.95 8.59
CA ALA A 189 -14.89 3.78 9.36
C ALA A 189 -15.40 2.35 9.26
N GLU A 190 -15.49 1.70 10.39
CA GLU A 190 -15.92 0.32 10.53
C GLU A 190 -17.43 0.11 10.34
N PRO A 191 -17.81 -1.04 9.75
CA PRO A 191 -16.96 -2.12 9.25
C PRO A 191 -16.34 -1.78 7.88
N ASN A 192 -15.04 -2.09 7.67
CA ASN A 192 -14.34 -1.84 6.40
C ASN A 192 -13.48 -3.02 5.93
N ASP A 193 -13.64 -4.21 6.53
CA ASP A 193 -12.84 -5.42 6.31
C ASP A 193 -13.01 -6.09 4.93
N GLY A 194 -13.58 -5.42 3.96
CA GLY A 194 -13.83 -6.02 2.66
C GLY A 194 -14.02 -5.05 1.51
N LEU A 195 -13.91 -5.59 0.29
CA LEU A 195 -14.04 -4.80 -0.95
C LEU A 195 -15.36 -4.02 -1.04
N LEU A 196 -16.47 -4.58 -0.53
CA LEU A 196 -17.78 -3.95 -0.58
C LEU A 196 -18.03 -2.93 0.54
N SER A 197 -17.27 -3.06 1.62
CA SER A 197 -17.36 -2.18 2.80
C SER A 197 -16.24 -1.14 2.86
N ALA A 198 -15.38 -1.09 1.85
CA ALA A 198 -14.22 -0.21 1.81
C ALA A 198 -14.55 1.26 2.14
N SER A 199 -13.72 1.89 2.95
CA SER A 199 -13.83 3.30 3.31
C SER A 199 -13.43 4.20 2.13
N PRO A 200 -14.24 5.21 1.74
CA PRO A 200 -13.89 6.08 0.63
C PRO A 200 -12.75 7.03 0.99
N VAL A 201 -11.76 7.15 0.09
CA VAL A 201 -10.73 8.19 0.15
C VAL A 201 -11.19 9.36 -0.70
N LEU A 202 -11.56 10.47 -0.06
CA LEU A 202 -12.11 11.65 -0.73
C LEU A 202 -11.03 12.58 -1.29
N GLY A 203 -9.84 12.51 -0.74
CA GLY A 203 -8.65 13.25 -1.17
C GLY A 203 -7.52 12.32 -1.57
N SER A 204 -6.35 12.56 -1.01
CA SER A 204 -5.16 11.72 -1.20
C SER A 204 -4.77 10.95 0.05
N ASP A 205 -5.29 11.33 1.19
CA ASP A 205 -4.83 10.87 2.49
C ASP A 205 -5.95 10.11 3.20
N ALA A 206 -5.59 9.04 3.88
CA ALA A 206 -6.44 8.27 4.76
C ALA A 206 -5.65 7.85 6.00
N SER A 207 -6.35 7.58 7.08
CA SER A 207 -5.75 7.09 8.31
C SER A 207 -6.62 6.01 8.94
N GLY A 208 -6.00 5.14 9.72
CA GLY A 208 -6.73 4.08 10.40
C GLY A 208 -6.00 3.51 11.61
N VAL A 209 -6.62 2.52 12.20
CA VAL A 209 -6.11 1.77 13.35
C VAL A 209 -6.34 0.30 13.10
N LEU A 210 -5.28 -0.47 13.03
CA LEU A 210 -5.40 -1.92 13.00
C LEU A 210 -5.88 -2.41 14.38
N SER A 211 -7.17 -2.66 14.47
CA SER A 211 -7.87 -2.96 15.72
C SER A 211 -7.50 -4.32 16.28
N THR A 212 -7.16 -5.28 15.43
CA THR A 212 -6.74 -6.64 15.78
C THR A 212 -5.60 -7.13 14.91
N LYS A 213 -5.03 -8.31 15.24
CA LYS A 213 -4.01 -8.96 14.40
C LYS A 213 -4.53 -9.46 13.05
N ARG A 214 -5.85 -9.55 12.88
CA ARG A 214 -6.51 -10.02 11.66
C ARG A 214 -7.24 -8.93 10.91
N ASP A 215 -7.19 -7.75 11.46
CA ASP A 215 -7.78 -6.56 10.87
C ASP A 215 -7.15 -6.22 9.52
N GLU A 216 -7.99 -5.88 8.58
CA GLU A 216 -7.59 -5.52 7.24
C GLU A 216 -8.50 -4.40 6.71
N ASP A 217 -7.99 -3.19 6.72
CA ASP A 217 -8.71 -1.98 6.36
C ASP A 217 -8.73 -1.75 4.86
N TYR A 218 -9.91 -1.74 4.27
CA TYR A 218 -10.09 -1.49 2.84
C TYR A 218 -10.46 -0.03 2.58
N PHE A 219 -9.74 0.57 1.63
CA PHE A 219 -9.97 1.93 1.14
C PHE A 219 -10.28 1.92 -0.35
N VAL A 220 -11.24 2.72 -0.77
CA VAL A 220 -11.60 2.85 -2.18
C VAL A 220 -11.40 4.28 -2.66
N MET A 221 -10.69 4.43 -3.79
CA MET A 221 -10.50 5.69 -4.49
C MET A 221 -11.09 5.60 -5.90
N ALA A 222 -11.94 6.55 -6.25
CA ALA A 222 -12.39 6.70 -7.62
C ALA A 222 -11.28 7.24 -8.51
N LEU A 223 -11.07 6.62 -9.65
CA LEU A 223 -10.10 7.11 -10.61
C LEU A 223 -10.69 8.29 -11.40
N PRO A 224 -9.91 9.36 -11.61
CA PRO A 224 -10.38 10.50 -12.39
C PRO A 224 -10.71 10.03 -13.81
N ALA A 225 -11.85 10.49 -14.35
CA ALA A 225 -12.15 10.32 -15.75
C ALA A 225 -11.08 11.05 -16.58
N VAL A 226 -10.28 10.31 -17.34
CA VAL A 226 -9.27 10.90 -18.21
C VAL A 226 -9.96 11.40 -19.49
N PRO A 227 -10.08 12.73 -19.70
CA PRO A 227 -10.69 13.26 -20.91
C PRO A 227 -9.92 12.81 -22.15
N GLY A 228 -10.62 12.31 -23.16
CA GLY A 228 -10.05 12.03 -24.48
C GLY A 228 -9.58 10.59 -24.71
N ARG A 229 -9.74 9.67 -23.79
CA ARG A 229 -9.46 8.25 -24.04
C ARG A 229 -10.64 7.61 -24.78
N ARG A 230 -10.47 7.41 -26.08
CA ARG A 230 -11.31 6.49 -26.83
C ARG A 230 -11.04 5.08 -26.30
N SER A 231 -12.11 4.35 -25.97
CA SER A 231 -11.99 2.91 -25.75
C SER A 231 -11.40 2.31 -27.03
N VAL A 232 -10.21 1.77 -26.93
CA VAL A 232 -9.60 1.05 -28.05
C VAL A 232 -10.44 -0.21 -28.23
N SER A 233 -11.01 -0.39 -29.41
CA SER A 233 -11.82 -1.55 -29.73
C SER A 233 -11.02 -2.83 -29.51
N PRO A 234 -11.61 -3.89 -28.90
CA PRO A 234 -10.95 -5.17 -28.76
C PRO A 234 -10.61 -5.71 -30.15
N GLY A 235 -9.36 -5.81 -30.48
CA GLY A 235 -8.90 -6.37 -31.75
C GLY A 235 -7.74 -5.65 -32.43
N SER A 236 -7.32 -4.49 -31.96
CA SER A 236 -6.24 -3.72 -32.59
C SER A 236 -4.82 -4.17 -32.22
N GLY A 237 -4.63 -5.21 -31.42
CA GLY A 237 -3.29 -5.68 -31.02
C GLY A 237 -2.47 -4.68 -30.19
N GLU A 238 -2.97 -3.46 -30.01
CA GLU A 238 -2.39 -2.49 -29.10
C GLU A 238 -2.80 -2.89 -27.69
N GLY A 239 -1.85 -3.45 -26.95
CA GLY A 239 -2.03 -3.87 -25.55
C GLY A 239 -2.65 -2.74 -24.71
N LEU A 240 -3.37 -3.12 -23.68
CA LEU A 240 -3.93 -2.20 -22.68
C LEU A 240 -2.80 -1.31 -22.16
N ARG A 241 -2.67 -0.11 -22.72
CA ARG A 241 -1.69 0.86 -22.20
C ARG A 241 -2.12 1.29 -20.80
N GLU A 242 -1.15 1.50 -19.95
CA GLU A 242 -1.39 2.06 -18.63
C GLU A 242 -2.17 3.38 -18.74
N ALA A 243 -3.15 3.56 -17.88
CA ALA A 243 -3.97 4.76 -17.86
C ALA A 243 -3.39 5.82 -16.95
N ALA A 244 -2.79 5.40 -15.85
CA ALA A 244 -2.26 6.22 -14.79
C ALA A 244 -1.30 5.38 -13.95
N ILE A 245 -0.58 6.05 -13.08
CA ILE A 245 0.29 5.46 -12.08
C ILE A 245 -0.34 5.68 -10.71
N LEU A 246 -0.41 4.63 -9.90
CA LEU A 246 -0.73 4.75 -8.50
C LEU A 246 0.58 4.83 -7.70
N ARG A 247 0.70 5.89 -6.93
CA ARG A 247 1.70 6.03 -5.89
C ARG A 247 1.06 5.81 -4.54
N VAL A 248 1.67 4.96 -3.72
CA VAL A 248 1.20 4.67 -2.35
C VAL A 248 2.32 4.93 -1.37
N GLU A 249 2.00 5.64 -0.30
CA GLU A 249 2.87 5.82 0.86
C GLU A 249 2.09 5.38 2.10
N LEU A 250 2.56 4.34 2.76
CA LEU A 250 1.98 3.82 4.00
C LEU A 250 3.02 3.94 5.10
N SER A 251 2.67 4.65 6.16
CA SER A 251 3.45 4.75 7.39
C SER A 251 2.64 4.14 8.53
N ALA A 252 3.18 3.13 9.18
CA ALA A 252 2.52 2.37 10.24
C ALA A 252 3.47 2.15 11.42
N PRO A 253 3.75 3.20 12.22
CA PRO A 253 4.65 3.10 13.36
C PRO A 253 4.25 1.96 14.30
N ALA A 254 5.22 1.12 14.65
CA ALA A 254 5.05 -0.05 15.48
C ALA A 254 4.31 -1.25 14.82
N VAL A 255 4.14 -1.23 13.50
CA VAL A 255 3.59 -2.36 12.74
C VAL A 255 4.50 -2.64 11.55
N GLN A 256 4.70 -3.90 11.19
CA GLN A 256 5.20 -4.27 9.87
C GLN A 256 4.01 -4.31 8.91
N PRO A 257 3.83 -3.29 8.05
CA PRO A 257 2.65 -3.22 7.22
C PRO A 257 2.75 -4.10 5.98
N ALA A 258 1.59 -4.52 5.50
CA ALA A 258 1.42 -5.11 4.18
C ALA A 258 0.24 -4.45 3.46
N LEU A 259 0.30 -4.45 2.15
CA LEU A 259 -0.63 -3.79 1.26
C LEU A 259 -1.10 -4.76 0.18
N ARG A 260 -2.40 -4.75 -0.10
CA ARG A 260 -2.97 -5.34 -1.31
C ARG A 260 -3.64 -4.24 -2.13
N VAL A 261 -3.42 -4.27 -3.43
CA VAL A 261 -4.04 -3.31 -4.35
C VAL A 261 -4.89 -4.08 -5.35
N PHE A 262 -6.14 -3.65 -5.48
CA PHE A 262 -7.11 -4.18 -6.43
C PHE A 262 -7.53 -3.07 -7.38
N VAL A 263 -7.82 -3.42 -8.61
CA VAL A 263 -8.44 -2.54 -9.60
C VAL A 263 -9.79 -3.07 -10.02
N GLU A 264 -10.77 -2.19 -10.11
CA GLU A 264 -12.10 -2.52 -10.61
C GLU A 264 -12.27 -1.94 -12.03
N PRO A 265 -12.53 -2.78 -13.02
CA PRO A 265 -12.78 -2.31 -14.37
C PRO A 265 -14.11 -1.52 -14.46
N THR A 266 -14.17 -0.53 -15.35
CA THR A 266 -15.41 0.21 -15.64
C THR A 266 -16.37 -0.59 -16.51
N SER A 267 -15.90 -1.63 -17.20
CA SER A 267 -16.73 -2.46 -18.06
C SER A 267 -17.52 -3.47 -17.24
N SER A 268 -18.81 -3.58 -17.49
CA SER A 268 -19.61 -4.70 -17.05
C SER A 268 -19.23 -5.97 -17.83
N ASN A 269 -19.37 -7.14 -17.18
CA ASN A 269 -19.30 -8.41 -17.88
C ASN A 269 -20.34 -8.47 -19.01
N PRO A 270 -20.14 -9.31 -20.04
CA PRO A 270 -21.15 -9.52 -21.09
C PRO A 270 -22.54 -9.85 -20.55
N ASP A 271 -22.62 -10.45 -19.36
CA ASP A 271 -23.86 -10.81 -18.66
C ASP A 271 -24.49 -9.66 -17.86
N GLY A 272 -23.96 -8.43 -17.98
CA GLY A 272 -24.47 -7.22 -17.32
C GLY A 272 -24.07 -7.04 -15.86
N GLY A 273 -23.30 -7.96 -15.28
CA GLY A 273 -22.75 -7.84 -13.92
C GLY A 273 -21.47 -7.01 -13.88
N ALA A 274 -21.20 -6.35 -12.75
CA ALA A 274 -19.91 -5.71 -12.53
C ALA A 274 -18.79 -6.76 -12.57
N ALA A 275 -17.71 -6.48 -13.30
CA ALA A 275 -16.56 -7.36 -13.28
C ALA A 275 -15.91 -7.34 -11.88
N PRO A 276 -15.48 -8.50 -11.34
CA PRO A 276 -14.89 -8.56 -10.02
C PRO A 276 -13.58 -7.76 -9.96
N PRO A 277 -13.26 -7.16 -8.81
CA PRO A 277 -11.98 -6.51 -8.58
C PRO A 277 -10.83 -7.49 -8.82
N LYS A 278 -9.80 -7.04 -9.53
CA LYS A 278 -8.59 -7.81 -9.82
C LYS A 278 -7.48 -7.39 -8.88
N LEU A 279 -6.88 -8.36 -8.18
CA LEU A 279 -5.65 -8.14 -7.41
C LEU A 279 -4.50 -7.85 -8.39
N VAL A 280 -3.85 -6.70 -8.23
CA VAL A 280 -2.69 -6.28 -9.05
C VAL A 280 -1.40 -6.27 -8.25
N LEU A 281 -1.48 -6.16 -6.92
CA LEU A 281 -0.30 -6.16 -6.06
C LEU A 281 -0.63 -6.74 -4.68
N ASP A 282 0.26 -7.60 -4.15
CA ASP A 282 0.32 -8.01 -2.72
C ASP A 282 1.77 -7.84 -2.27
N LEU A 283 2.01 -6.86 -1.41
CA LEU A 283 3.34 -6.44 -1.01
C LEU A 283 3.40 -6.24 0.50
N SER A 284 4.53 -6.61 1.10
CA SER A 284 4.79 -6.37 2.51
C SER A 284 6.09 -5.58 2.70
N ALA A 285 6.11 -4.73 3.71
CA ALA A 285 7.33 -4.09 4.14
C ALA A 285 8.36 -5.13 4.59
N GLY A 286 9.64 -4.85 4.39
CA GLY A 286 10.72 -5.68 4.90
C GLY A 286 10.65 -5.83 6.42
N LYS A 287 11.22 -6.91 6.97
CA LYS A 287 11.25 -7.14 8.41
C LYS A 287 11.83 -5.95 9.15
N GLY A 288 11.09 -5.43 10.14
CA GLY A 288 11.50 -4.28 10.94
C GLY A 288 11.33 -2.92 10.25
N LYS A 289 10.72 -2.88 9.05
CA LYS A 289 10.32 -1.62 8.41
C LYS A 289 8.87 -1.29 8.77
N GLU A 290 8.62 -0.03 9.09
CA GLU A 290 7.33 0.52 9.46
C GLU A 290 6.66 1.28 8.31
N ASP A 291 7.41 1.53 7.25
CA ASP A 291 6.95 2.25 6.06
C ASP A 291 6.95 1.32 4.84
N LEU A 292 6.00 1.55 3.95
CA LEU A 292 5.93 0.91 2.65
C LEU A 292 5.62 1.99 1.60
N ARG A 293 6.44 2.05 0.54
CA ARG A 293 6.32 3.06 -0.52
C ARG A 293 6.29 2.38 -1.86
N ILE A 294 5.25 2.68 -2.62
CA ILE A 294 5.06 2.26 -4.01
C ILE A 294 5.09 3.52 -4.85
N ARG A 295 5.97 3.60 -5.85
CA ARG A 295 6.13 4.83 -6.63
C ARG A 295 5.54 4.78 -8.03
N ASN A 296 5.38 3.61 -8.61
CA ASN A 296 5.04 3.48 -10.03
C ASN A 296 4.16 2.26 -10.32
N LEU A 297 3.10 2.04 -9.54
CA LEU A 297 2.19 0.93 -9.84
C LEU A 297 1.28 1.30 -11.02
N PRO A 298 1.39 0.60 -12.17
CA PRO A 298 0.57 0.90 -13.32
C PRO A 298 -0.89 0.52 -13.09
N ILE A 299 -1.79 1.44 -13.43
CA ILE A 299 -3.22 1.21 -13.40
C ILE A 299 -3.71 0.97 -14.82
N PRO A 300 -4.27 -0.20 -15.13
CA PRO A 300 -4.74 -0.52 -16.47
C PRO A 300 -5.79 0.48 -16.99
N ALA A 301 -5.74 0.78 -18.29
CA ALA A 301 -6.78 1.57 -18.94
C ALA A 301 -8.16 0.91 -18.75
N GLY A 302 -9.19 1.71 -18.50
CA GLY A 302 -10.54 1.21 -18.26
C GLY A 302 -10.81 0.77 -16.82
N SER A 303 -9.88 1.04 -15.88
CA SER A 303 -10.16 0.92 -14.45
C SER A 303 -11.00 2.11 -13.98
N GLY A 304 -12.03 1.84 -13.17
CA GLY A 304 -12.92 2.87 -12.60
C GLY A 304 -12.56 3.24 -11.17
N ARG A 305 -12.07 2.27 -10.41
CA ARG A 305 -11.70 2.43 -9.00
C ARG A 305 -10.45 1.61 -8.67
N VAL A 306 -9.71 2.12 -7.70
CA VAL A 306 -8.64 1.39 -7.01
C VAL A 306 -9.11 1.10 -5.60
N VAL A 307 -8.90 -0.11 -5.13
CA VAL A 307 -9.11 -0.48 -3.74
C VAL A 307 -7.77 -0.90 -3.15
N VAL A 308 -7.44 -0.34 -1.99
CA VAL A 308 -6.20 -0.63 -1.27
C VAL A 308 -6.56 -1.22 0.08
N ALA A 309 -6.02 -2.39 0.40
CA ALA A 309 -6.17 -3.01 1.71
C ALA A 309 -4.87 -2.90 2.50
N VAL A 310 -4.97 -2.44 3.75
CA VAL A 310 -3.87 -2.31 4.71
C VAL A 310 -4.02 -3.38 5.77
N ARG A 311 -2.94 -4.08 6.09
CA ARG A 311 -2.91 -5.09 7.18
C ARG A 311 -1.58 -5.08 7.92
N GLY A 312 -1.58 -5.57 9.16
CA GLY A 312 -0.38 -5.77 9.97
C GLY A 312 0.11 -7.22 9.92
N LEU A 313 1.41 -7.43 9.65
CA LEU A 313 2.05 -8.76 9.71
C LEU A 313 2.67 -9.04 11.07
N SER A 314 3.20 -8.02 11.71
CA SER A 314 3.74 -8.10 13.07
C SER A 314 3.56 -6.75 13.77
N PHE A 315 3.36 -6.80 15.08
CA PHE A 315 3.04 -5.65 15.90
C PHE A 315 4.09 -5.47 17.00
N LEU A 316 4.66 -4.27 17.11
CA LEU A 316 5.54 -3.88 18.22
C LEU A 316 4.77 -3.30 19.41
N ARG A 317 3.52 -2.91 19.18
CA ARG A 317 2.54 -2.52 20.19
C ARG A 317 1.29 -3.37 20.02
N PRO A 318 0.44 -3.47 21.02
CA PRO A 318 -0.84 -4.15 20.86
C PRO A 318 -1.63 -3.59 19.67
N PRO A 319 -2.31 -4.44 18.89
CA PRO A 319 -3.34 -3.99 17.96
C PRO A 319 -4.29 -3.03 18.67
N GLY A 320 -4.93 -2.14 17.97
CA GLY A 320 -5.76 -1.10 18.58
C GLY A 320 -5.01 0.13 19.10
N GLU A 321 -3.70 0.02 19.32
CA GLU A 321 -2.79 1.17 19.50
C GLU A 321 -1.98 1.47 18.23
N SER A 322 -2.13 0.64 17.21
CA SER A 322 -1.32 0.65 15.97
C SER A 322 -1.98 1.49 14.89
N ARG A 323 -1.80 2.79 14.98
CA ARG A 323 -2.27 3.75 13.98
C ARG A 323 -1.37 3.73 12.75
N TYR A 324 -1.98 3.98 11.59
CA TYR A 324 -1.26 4.17 10.34
C TYR A 324 -1.79 5.39 9.56
N HIS A 325 -0.99 5.84 8.63
CA HIS A 325 -1.33 6.86 7.66
C HIS A 325 -1.08 6.31 6.25
N LEU A 326 -2.07 6.43 5.38
CA LEU A 326 -2.05 5.99 4.00
C LEU A 326 -2.20 7.20 3.09
N ARG A 327 -1.32 7.35 2.11
CA ARG A 327 -1.43 8.35 1.06
C ARG A 327 -1.50 7.69 -0.30
N LEU A 328 -2.50 8.05 -1.08
CA LEU A 328 -2.77 7.54 -2.41
C LEU A 328 -2.74 8.70 -3.41
N LEU A 329 -1.90 8.60 -4.43
CA LEU A 329 -1.80 9.60 -5.48
C LEU A 329 -1.97 8.92 -6.85
N ILE A 330 -2.79 9.52 -7.70
CA ILE A 330 -2.91 9.12 -9.11
C ILE A 330 -2.14 10.13 -9.94
N GLU A 331 -1.11 9.65 -10.61
CA GLU A 331 -0.19 10.48 -11.40
C GLU A 331 -0.19 10.02 -12.87
N PRO A 332 0.18 10.87 -13.82
CA PRO A 332 0.47 10.41 -15.17
C PRO A 332 1.71 9.49 -15.17
N PRO A 333 1.86 8.61 -16.17
CA PRO A 333 3.07 7.84 -16.36
C PRO A 333 4.32 8.72 -16.34
N LEU A 334 5.39 8.23 -15.72
CA LEU A 334 6.65 8.96 -15.61
C LEU A 334 7.30 9.08 -17.00
N GLU A 335 7.66 10.28 -17.41
CA GLU A 335 8.36 10.51 -18.67
C GLU A 335 9.73 9.79 -18.67
N GLY A 336 10.01 9.06 -19.75
CA GLY A 336 11.26 8.28 -19.87
C GLY A 336 11.28 7.00 -19.04
N ALA A 337 10.15 6.61 -18.46
CA ALA A 337 9.99 5.28 -17.85
C ALA A 337 9.35 4.29 -18.83
N GLU A 338 9.45 3.02 -18.47
CA GLU A 338 8.75 1.94 -19.18
C GLU A 338 7.23 2.12 -19.12
N SER A 339 6.54 1.44 -20.02
CA SER A 339 5.08 1.36 -20.06
C SER A 339 4.62 -0.07 -19.86
N GLU A 340 3.72 -0.28 -18.93
CA GLU A 340 3.15 -1.57 -18.62
C GLU A 340 1.82 -1.84 -19.36
N PRO A 341 1.46 -3.12 -19.62
CA PRO A 341 2.25 -4.31 -19.34
C PRO A 341 3.36 -4.52 -20.39
N ASN A 342 4.55 -4.96 -19.95
CA ASN A 342 5.68 -5.27 -20.83
C ASN A 342 6.31 -6.64 -20.56
N ASP A 343 5.66 -7.50 -19.75
CA ASP A 343 6.13 -8.83 -19.33
C ASP A 343 6.33 -9.83 -20.48
N ASN A 344 5.60 -9.66 -21.59
CA ASN A 344 5.70 -10.56 -22.72
C ASN A 344 6.67 -10.01 -23.77
N CYS A 345 7.91 -10.50 -23.73
CA CYS A 345 8.99 -10.05 -24.61
C CYS A 345 8.67 -10.15 -26.12
N ALA A 346 7.81 -11.08 -26.52
CA ALA A 346 7.44 -11.23 -27.91
C ALA A 346 6.37 -10.21 -28.39
N LEU A 347 5.43 -9.87 -27.50
CA LEU A 347 4.23 -9.11 -27.88
C LEU A 347 4.17 -7.71 -27.26
N GLN A 348 4.79 -7.48 -26.12
CA GLN A 348 4.58 -6.30 -25.28
C GLN A 348 5.86 -5.51 -24.99
N ALA A 349 7.02 -5.93 -25.55
CA ALA A 349 8.28 -5.25 -25.29
C ALA A 349 8.21 -3.75 -25.65
N ASN A 350 8.64 -2.90 -24.72
CA ASN A 350 8.76 -1.47 -24.93
C ASN A 350 9.81 -1.17 -26.00
N ALA A 351 9.48 -0.32 -26.97
CA ALA A 351 10.44 0.08 -27.98
C ALA A 351 11.51 1.00 -27.39
N LEU A 352 12.78 0.66 -27.63
CA LEU A 352 13.94 1.44 -27.19
C LEU A 352 14.78 1.85 -28.43
N PRO A 353 14.36 2.88 -29.18
CA PRO A 353 15.05 3.28 -30.39
C PRO A 353 16.38 3.97 -30.08
N VAL A 354 17.49 3.43 -30.60
CA VAL A 354 18.86 3.95 -30.45
C VAL A 354 19.21 4.91 -31.59
N SER A 355 18.29 5.77 -32.01
CA SER A 355 18.40 6.60 -33.21
C SER A 355 19.49 7.69 -33.17
N SER A 356 19.90 8.10 -31.97
CA SER A 356 20.95 9.11 -31.72
C SER A 356 22.26 8.51 -31.20
N GLY A 357 22.49 7.20 -31.40
CA GLY A 357 23.66 6.50 -30.88
C GLY A 357 23.47 5.93 -29.47
N SER A 358 22.52 6.44 -28.68
CA SER A 358 22.18 5.90 -27.37
C SER A 358 20.70 6.06 -27.04
N ALA A 359 20.19 5.21 -26.16
CA ALA A 359 18.86 5.32 -25.58
C ALA A 359 18.94 4.94 -24.08
N GLU A 360 18.08 5.55 -23.27
CA GLU A 360 17.96 5.25 -21.84
C GLU A 360 16.48 5.18 -21.44
N ILE A 361 16.16 4.24 -20.56
CA ILE A 361 14.83 4.09 -19.99
C ILE A 361 14.95 3.74 -18.51
N ALA A 362 14.02 4.25 -17.71
CA ALA A 362 13.86 3.87 -16.31
C ALA A 362 12.81 2.78 -16.18
N GLY A 363 12.99 1.83 -15.26
CA GLY A 363 12.00 0.79 -15.02
C GLY A 363 11.87 0.45 -13.54
N PHE A 364 10.78 -0.22 -13.19
CA PHE A 364 10.46 -0.64 -11.83
C PHE A 364 10.09 -2.12 -11.83
N LEU A 365 10.71 -2.91 -11.00
CA LEU A 365 10.43 -4.33 -10.90
C LEU A 365 9.60 -4.65 -9.67
N TRP A 366 8.46 -5.26 -9.89
CA TRP A 366 7.56 -5.81 -8.88
C TRP A 366 7.89 -7.27 -8.57
N PRO A 367 7.32 -7.88 -7.50
CA PRO A 367 7.48 -9.31 -7.26
C PRO A 367 6.94 -10.15 -8.43
N GLY A 368 7.83 -10.83 -9.15
CA GLY A 368 7.48 -11.68 -10.30
C GLY A 368 7.39 -10.96 -11.64
N ASP A 369 7.72 -9.69 -11.67
CA ASP A 369 7.73 -8.82 -12.82
C ASP A 369 8.90 -9.07 -13.77
N VAL A 370 8.67 -8.79 -15.05
CA VAL A 370 9.63 -8.97 -16.13
C VAL A 370 9.46 -7.86 -17.14
N ASP A 371 10.46 -7.01 -17.27
CA ASP A 371 10.45 -5.90 -18.22
C ASP A 371 11.16 -6.26 -19.52
N CYS A 372 10.48 -6.10 -20.62
CA CYS A 372 11.01 -6.40 -21.93
C CYS A 372 11.16 -5.13 -22.78
N PHE A 373 12.34 -4.99 -23.40
CA PHE A 373 12.70 -3.85 -24.22
C PHE A 373 13.18 -4.31 -25.59
N ARG A 374 12.63 -3.74 -26.65
CA ARG A 374 13.01 -4.06 -28.03
C ARG A 374 13.84 -2.93 -28.63
N ILE A 375 15.05 -3.27 -29.04
CA ILE A 375 15.92 -2.39 -29.81
C ILE A 375 15.68 -2.77 -31.29
N PRO A 376 15.07 -1.88 -32.10
CA PRO A 376 14.84 -2.17 -33.49
C PRO A 376 16.16 -2.19 -34.28
N ALA A 377 16.24 -3.03 -35.31
CA ALA A 377 17.41 -3.11 -36.18
C ALA A 377 17.67 -1.74 -36.89
N MET A 378 18.91 -1.34 -36.90
CA MET A 378 19.37 -0.12 -37.63
C MET A 378 19.76 -0.44 -39.08
N GLY A 379 18.78 -0.89 -39.89
CA GLY A 379 19.01 -1.29 -41.27
C GLY A 379 19.48 -2.76 -41.42
N SER A 380 20.19 -3.08 -42.52
CA SER A 380 20.64 -4.44 -42.84
C SER A 380 22.07 -4.75 -42.40
N SER A 381 22.78 -3.80 -41.79
CA SER A 381 24.16 -3.95 -41.34
C SER A 381 24.19 -4.49 -39.88
N THR A 382 25.20 -5.28 -39.59
CA THR A 382 25.49 -5.74 -38.22
C THR A 382 25.87 -4.54 -37.35
N THR A 383 25.20 -4.39 -36.24
CA THR A 383 25.47 -3.32 -35.27
C THR A 383 25.85 -3.97 -33.92
N THR A 384 26.85 -3.38 -33.26
CA THR A 384 27.22 -3.78 -31.90
C THR A 384 26.61 -2.79 -30.92
N TYR A 385 25.92 -3.28 -29.90
CA TYR A 385 25.33 -2.52 -28.82
C TYR A 385 26.01 -2.83 -27.50
N LEU A 386 26.19 -1.83 -26.67
CA LEU A 386 26.56 -1.96 -25.26
C LEU A 386 25.32 -1.64 -24.43
N ALA A 387 24.74 -2.66 -23.80
CA ALA A 387 23.61 -2.53 -22.89
C ALA A 387 24.11 -2.53 -21.44
N LYS A 388 23.71 -1.53 -20.66
CA LYS A 388 24.08 -1.36 -19.25
C LYS A 388 22.84 -1.27 -18.39
N LEU A 389 22.72 -2.15 -17.41
CA LEU A 389 21.70 -2.09 -16.36
C LEU A 389 22.33 -1.54 -15.08
N LEU A 390 21.88 -0.36 -14.66
CA LEU A 390 22.27 0.27 -13.40
C LEU A 390 21.15 0.08 -12.38
N LEU A 391 21.44 -0.61 -11.29
CA LEU A 391 20.49 -0.84 -10.21
C LEU A 391 20.61 0.27 -9.15
N PRO A 392 19.49 0.78 -8.62
CA PRO A 392 19.53 1.62 -7.45
C PRO A 392 20.11 0.84 -6.27
N GLY A 393 20.70 1.52 -5.31
CA GLY A 393 21.21 0.88 -4.10
C GLY A 393 20.11 0.19 -3.28
N GLY A 394 20.50 -0.52 -2.22
CA GLY A 394 19.59 -1.19 -1.30
C GLY A 394 19.24 -2.63 -1.73
N ASP A 395 17.98 -3.02 -1.53
CA ASP A 395 17.51 -4.39 -1.77
C ASP A 395 17.16 -4.68 -3.24
N CYS A 396 17.35 -3.73 -4.14
CA CYS A 396 17.13 -3.94 -5.57
C CYS A 396 18.09 -5.01 -6.12
N GLY A 397 17.55 -5.99 -6.80
CA GLY A 397 18.33 -7.03 -7.47
C GLY A 397 17.63 -7.45 -8.75
N ALA A 398 18.28 -7.18 -9.90
CA ALA A 398 17.79 -7.57 -11.20
C ALA A 398 18.88 -8.25 -12.02
N THR A 399 18.45 -8.98 -13.04
CA THR A 399 19.29 -9.53 -14.09
C THR A 399 18.92 -8.91 -15.41
N LEU A 400 19.89 -8.72 -16.27
CA LEU A 400 19.71 -8.34 -17.65
C LEU A 400 20.05 -9.54 -18.53
N ASP A 401 19.11 -9.98 -19.34
CA ASP A 401 19.27 -11.08 -20.30
C ASP A 401 18.98 -10.58 -21.73
N VAL A 402 19.67 -11.16 -22.69
CA VAL A 402 19.31 -11.03 -24.10
C VAL A 402 18.38 -12.19 -24.46
N VAL A 403 17.24 -11.90 -25.06
CA VAL A 403 16.28 -12.93 -25.46
C VAL A 403 16.10 -12.90 -26.99
N ARG A 404 15.78 -14.05 -27.54
CA ARG A 404 15.43 -14.14 -28.96
C ARG A 404 14.09 -13.50 -29.22
N THR A 405 13.83 -13.11 -30.45
CA THR A 405 12.53 -12.52 -30.85
C THR A 405 11.35 -13.48 -30.65
N ASP A 406 11.61 -14.80 -30.48
CA ASP A 406 10.62 -15.81 -30.09
C ASP A 406 10.38 -15.87 -28.56
N GLY A 407 10.98 -14.98 -27.79
CA GLY A 407 10.83 -14.89 -26.32
C GLY A 407 11.66 -15.91 -25.54
N LYS A 408 12.47 -16.74 -26.21
CA LYS A 408 13.33 -17.72 -25.53
C LYS A 408 14.70 -17.14 -25.22
N PRO A 409 15.30 -17.46 -24.07
CA PRO A 409 16.67 -17.05 -23.77
C PRO A 409 17.63 -17.58 -24.85
N GLU A 410 18.56 -16.74 -25.31
CA GLU A 410 19.64 -17.24 -26.14
C GLU A 410 20.49 -18.27 -25.37
N ASP A 411 20.83 -19.38 -26.05
CA ASP A 411 21.73 -20.37 -25.46
C ASP A 411 23.06 -19.70 -25.09
N ARG A 412 23.41 -19.70 -23.80
CA ARG A 412 24.61 -19.07 -23.22
C ARG A 412 25.97 -19.52 -23.80
N LYS A 413 25.98 -20.30 -24.84
CA LYS A 413 27.22 -20.77 -25.53
C LYS A 413 27.84 -19.74 -26.46
N ALA A 414 27.15 -18.66 -26.83
CA ALA A 414 27.74 -17.58 -27.60
C ALA A 414 28.41 -16.59 -26.66
N ARG A 415 29.66 -16.83 -26.32
CA ARG A 415 30.66 -15.96 -25.70
C ARG A 415 30.09 -14.87 -24.73
N SER A 416 29.78 -15.31 -23.54
CA SER A 416 29.89 -14.47 -22.35
C SER A 416 31.37 -14.28 -22.05
N GLU A 417 31.98 -13.22 -22.53
CA GLU A 417 33.16 -12.70 -21.86
C GLU A 417 32.72 -12.35 -20.46
N LYS A 418 33.35 -12.97 -19.45
CA LYS A 418 33.12 -12.64 -18.03
C LYS A 418 33.50 -11.18 -17.81
N SER A 419 32.53 -10.28 -17.93
CA SER A 419 32.69 -8.95 -17.36
C SER A 419 32.53 -9.09 -15.85
N GLU A 420 33.62 -8.96 -15.11
CA GLU A 420 33.54 -8.79 -13.68
C GLU A 420 32.68 -7.56 -13.38
N PRO A 421 31.72 -7.66 -12.44
CA PRO A 421 30.90 -6.51 -12.10
C PRO A 421 31.79 -5.40 -11.56
N ALA A 422 31.88 -4.29 -12.27
CA ALA A 422 32.57 -3.11 -11.80
C ALA A 422 31.90 -2.65 -10.49
N LYS A 423 32.62 -2.71 -9.39
CA LYS A 423 32.18 -2.20 -8.10
C LYS A 423 32.22 -0.67 -8.12
N LEU A 424 31.15 -0.03 -8.55
CA LEU A 424 30.87 1.34 -8.16
C LEU A 424 30.29 1.31 -6.74
N SER A 425 30.72 2.24 -5.91
CA SER A 425 30.54 2.25 -4.45
C SER A 425 29.07 2.24 -3.97
N ASP A 426 28.06 2.42 -4.81
CA ASP A 426 26.65 2.49 -4.43
C ASP A 426 25.64 1.86 -5.43
N GLY A 427 26.08 1.20 -6.51
CA GLY A 427 25.18 0.57 -7.46
C GLY A 427 25.83 -0.63 -8.16
N LYS A 428 25.05 -1.69 -8.42
CA LYS A 428 25.50 -2.79 -9.25
C LYS A 428 25.25 -2.45 -10.71
N VAL A 429 26.27 -2.54 -11.54
CA VAL A 429 26.16 -2.41 -12.99
C VAL A 429 26.32 -3.78 -13.62
N THR A 430 25.39 -4.15 -14.50
CA THR A 430 25.51 -5.32 -15.38
C THR A 430 25.61 -4.82 -16.82
N GLU A 431 26.62 -5.30 -17.55
CA GLU A 431 26.89 -4.90 -18.93
C GLU A 431 26.80 -6.10 -19.86
N HIS A 432 26.21 -5.91 -21.04
CA HIS A 432 26.19 -6.89 -22.12
C HIS A 432 26.60 -6.22 -23.44
N THR A 433 27.54 -6.84 -24.14
CA THR A 433 27.86 -6.48 -25.52
C THR A 433 27.11 -7.40 -26.47
N ILE A 434 26.34 -6.84 -27.38
CA ILE A 434 25.43 -7.56 -28.27
C ILE A 434 25.73 -7.17 -29.71
N THR A 435 26.07 -8.13 -30.57
CA THR A 435 26.31 -7.88 -31.99
C THR A 435 25.24 -8.59 -32.80
N THR A 436 24.46 -7.85 -33.57
CA THR A 436 23.32 -8.36 -34.33
C THR A 436 23.06 -7.59 -35.61
N ALA A 437 22.45 -8.24 -36.59
CA ALA A 437 21.89 -7.63 -37.78
C ALA A 437 20.36 -7.47 -37.72
N GLY A 438 19.72 -7.90 -36.64
CA GLY A 438 18.26 -7.87 -36.44
C GLY A 438 17.86 -7.17 -35.15
N ASP A 439 16.57 -7.20 -34.87
CA ASP A 439 16.02 -6.69 -33.61
C ASP A 439 16.63 -7.44 -32.43
N VAL A 440 16.89 -6.71 -31.35
CA VAL A 440 17.31 -7.24 -30.05
C VAL A 440 16.19 -7.05 -29.05
N VAL A 441 15.92 -8.07 -28.27
CA VAL A 441 15.05 -7.96 -27.10
C VAL A 441 15.88 -8.16 -25.85
N LEU A 442 15.84 -7.18 -24.96
CA LEU A 442 16.43 -7.22 -23.65
C LEU A 442 15.34 -7.55 -22.62
N ARG A 443 15.67 -8.38 -21.65
CA ARG A 443 14.80 -8.72 -20.55
C ARG A 443 15.45 -8.35 -19.23
N VAL A 444 14.78 -7.53 -18.43
CA VAL A 444 15.14 -7.24 -17.05
C VAL A 444 14.17 -8.01 -16.16
N SER A 445 14.67 -8.74 -15.19
CA SER A 445 13.83 -9.52 -14.28
C SER A 445 14.38 -9.50 -12.87
N SER A 446 13.49 -9.59 -11.88
CA SER A 446 13.89 -9.59 -10.48
C SER A 446 14.71 -10.85 -10.13
N ARG A 447 15.75 -10.69 -9.32
CA ARG A 447 16.58 -11.79 -8.83
C ARG A 447 16.18 -12.15 -7.41
N GLU A 448 15.87 -13.44 -7.17
CA GLU A 448 15.66 -13.99 -5.82
C GLU A 448 14.61 -13.23 -4.98
N ARG A 449 13.49 -12.81 -5.60
CA ARG A 449 12.44 -12.01 -4.95
C ARG A 449 12.88 -10.60 -4.52
N ARG A 450 14.04 -10.13 -4.95
CA ARG A 450 14.46 -8.75 -4.76
C ARG A 450 13.79 -7.89 -5.81
N THR A 451 13.22 -6.80 -5.39
CA THR A 451 12.39 -5.93 -6.25
C THR A 451 12.95 -4.52 -6.29
N CYS A 452 12.67 -3.79 -7.36
CA CYS A 452 13.12 -2.41 -7.56
C CYS A 452 11.92 -1.45 -7.66
N PHE A 453 10.94 -1.57 -6.75
CA PHE A 453 9.73 -0.76 -6.79
C PHE A 453 9.83 0.57 -6.02
N GLU A 454 10.79 0.70 -5.10
CA GLU A 454 11.00 1.96 -4.35
C GLU A 454 11.82 2.99 -5.14
N ALA A 455 12.68 2.51 -6.02
CA ALA A 455 13.50 3.36 -6.88
C ALA A 455 13.72 2.67 -8.24
N PRO A 456 13.68 3.42 -9.35
CA PRO A 456 13.82 2.84 -10.66
C PRO A 456 15.24 2.31 -10.91
N TYR A 457 15.36 1.19 -11.60
CA TYR A 457 16.59 0.87 -12.29
C TYR A 457 16.73 1.72 -13.57
N ARG A 458 17.91 1.77 -14.16
CA ARG A 458 18.15 2.41 -15.45
C ARG A 458 18.76 1.42 -16.41
N LEU A 459 18.16 1.32 -17.58
CA LEU A 459 18.68 0.58 -18.72
C LEU A 459 19.16 1.56 -19.78
N SER A 460 20.45 1.57 -20.08
CA SER A 460 21.01 2.35 -21.17
C SER A 460 21.56 1.43 -22.26
N VAL A 461 21.36 1.80 -23.52
CA VAL A 461 21.86 1.08 -24.67
C VAL A 461 22.59 2.08 -25.57
N THR A 462 23.84 1.76 -25.94
CA THR A 462 24.67 2.58 -26.81
C THR A 462 25.13 1.75 -28.00
N ALA A 463 24.96 2.28 -29.20
CA ALA A 463 25.53 1.69 -30.41
C ALA A 463 27.05 1.97 -30.45
N VAL A 464 27.83 0.92 -30.59
CA VAL A 464 29.32 1.02 -30.71
C VAL A 464 29.66 1.14 -32.19
N THR A 465 30.24 2.26 -32.59
CA THR A 465 30.77 2.44 -33.95
C THR A 465 32.15 1.81 -34.07
N ASP A 466 32.41 1.14 -35.21
CA ASP A 466 33.71 0.52 -35.51
C ASP A 466 34.86 1.57 -35.50
N GLY A 467 35.43 1.86 -34.36
CA GLY A 467 36.51 2.83 -34.16
C GLY A 467 36.83 3.11 -32.72
N GLU A 468 35.89 2.95 -31.83
CA GLU A 468 36.09 3.05 -30.38
C GLU A 468 36.16 1.65 -29.77
N LYS A 469 37.38 1.10 -29.65
CA LYS A 469 37.57 -0.01 -28.70
C LYS A 469 37.34 0.50 -27.29
N PRO A 470 36.53 -0.18 -26.48
CA PRO A 470 36.33 0.14 -25.08
C PRO A 470 37.60 0.05 -24.25
#